data_c2ea9a345d48f6215da8760dfb17f615
#
_entry.id   c2ea9a345d48f6215da8760dfb17f615
#
_cell.length_a   1.000
_cell.length_b   1.000
_cell.length_c   1.000
_cell.angle_alpha   90.00
_cell.angle_beta   90.00
_cell.angle_gamma   90.00
#
_symmetry.space_group_name_H-M   'P 1'
#
loop_
_entity.id
_entity.type
_entity.pdbx_description
1 polymer ?
#
loop_
_entity_poly.entity_id
_entity_poly.type
_entity_poly.pdbx_seq_one_letter_code
_entity_poly.pdbx_strand_id
1 'polypeptide(L)'
;FLLMMTLSLFMQDAIMEPFGGEVFGMCIAQTTQLNAFWGTGTLFGIAATGFMLIPRVGKQKTTKYGCIFATICFILLIFAGFSADQSLLKSSLLFFGLASGMITAGATSLMLDLTAAETAGTFIGAWGLSQAIARGLATVLGGTILNIGKVIFSSPVLAYSLVFLVQALGMILAVWLLSRVDVKEFKENARAAIATVIKGEID
;
A
#
# COMPACT_ATOMS: atom_id res chain seq x y z
N PHE A 1 -8.06 -8.26 -2.38
CA PHE A 1 -6.74 -7.86 -1.86
C PHE A 1 -6.48 -6.37 -2.07
N LEU A 2 -6.81 -5.81 -3.26
CA LEU A 2 -6.55 -4.43 -3.64
C LEU A 2 -7.06 -3.42 -2.60
N LEU A 3 -8.34 -3.51 -2.25
CA LEU A 3 -8.96 -2.60 -1.28
C LEU A 3 -8.22 -2.64 0.06
N MET A 4 -7.92 -3.82 0.59
CA MET A 4 -7.24 -3.98 1.88
C MET A 4 -5.81 -3.47 1.85
N MET A 5 -5.09 -3.75 0.76
CA MET A 5 -3.73 -3.27 0.52
C MET A 5 -3.70 -1.74 0.44
N THR A 6 -4.57 -1.14 -0.38
CA THR A 6 -4.63 0.32 -0.56
C THR A 6 -5.03 1.02 0.73
N LEU A 7 -6.03 0.49 1.45
CA LEU A 7 -6.47 1.01 2.72
C LEU A 7 -5.32 1.03 3.74
N SER A 8 -4.63 -0.10 3.90
CA SER A 8 -3.48 -0.18 4.82
C SER A 8 -2.31 0.70 4.38
N LEU A 9 -2.08 0.87 3.08
CA LEU A 9 -0.97 1.67 2.55
C LEU A 9 -1.16 3.17 2.78
N PHE A 10 -2.40 3.67 2.69
CA PHE A 10 -2.68 5.11 2.71
C PHE A 10 -3.28 5.64 4.02
N MET A 11 -3.54 4.78 5.00
CA MET A 11 -4.08 5.21 6.29
C MET A 11 -3.13 6.18 7.03
N GLN A 12 -1.81 6.10 6.82
CA GLN A 12 -0.86 7.01 7.42
C GLN A 12 -0.91 8.43 6.86
N ASP A 13 -1.47 8.66 5.66
CA ASP A 13 -1.50 9.98 5.04
C ASP A 13 -2.18 11.01 5.95
N ALA A 14 -3.21 10.61 6.69
CA ALA A 14 -3.91 11.47 7.63
C ALA A 14 -3.16 11.70 8.95
N ILE A 15 -2.21 10.84 9.31
CA ILE A 15 -1.60 10.84 10.65
C ILE A 15 -0.12 11.18 10.65
N MET A 16 0.56 11.16 9.51
CA MET A 16 2.03 11.30 9.46
C MET A 16 2.50 12.67 9.91
N GLU A 17 1.86 13.75 9.46
CA GLU A 17 2.22 15.10 9.86
C GLU A 17 1.93 15.36 11.36
N PRO A 18 0.73 15.04 11.90
CA PRO A 18 0.49 15.10 13.34
C PRO A 18 1.46 14.22 14.15
N PHE A 19 1.82 13.04 13.67
CA PHE A 19 2.81 12.16 14.32
C PHE A 19 4.17 12.84 14.48
N GLY A 20 4.66 13.48 13.40
CA GLY A 20 5.90 14.25 13.44
C GLY A 20 5.84 15.42 14.43
N GLY A 21 4.71 16.13 14.49
CA GLY A 21 4.52 17.26 15.41
C GLY A 21 4.37 16.84 16.86
N GLU A 22 3.44 15.91 17.16
CA GLU A 22 3.06 15.55 18.53
C GLU A 22 4.09 14.64 19.23
N VAL A 23 4.77 13.77 18.50
CA VAL A 23 5.71 12.80 19.08
C VAL A 23 7.15 13.27 19.00
N PHE A 24 7.54 13.93 17.91
CA PHE A 24 8.93 14.33 17.68
C PHE A 24 9.16 15.84 17.86
N GLY A 25 8.12 16.63 18.16
CA GLY A 25 8.23 18.08 18.33
C GLY A 25 8.65 18.82 17.05
N MET A 26 8.38 18.26 15.87
CA MET A 26 8.75 18.85 14.60
C MET A 26 7.87 20.07 14.27
N CYS A 27 8.47 21.11 13.70
CA CYS A 27 7.69 22.22 13.15
C CYS A 27 7.02 21.82 11.82
N ILE A 28 6.00 22.59 11.39
CA ILE A 28 5.21 22.30 10.18
C ILE A 28 6.10 22.08 8.95
N ALA A 29 7.13 22.91 8.75
CA ALA A 29 8.05 22.73 7.63
C ALA A 29 8.80 21.39 7.66
N GLN A 30 9.13 20.88 8.83
CA GLN A 30 9.80 19.59 9.00
C GLN A 30 8.84 18.41 8.80
N THR A 31 7.60 18.53 9.28
CA THR A 31 6.59 17.47 9.09
C THR A 31 6.22 17.33 7.62
N THR A 32 6.10 18.44 6.89
CA THR A 32 5.87 18.41 5.43
C THR A 32 7.03 17.74 4.68
N GLN A 33 8.28 17.91 5.15
CA GLN A 33 9.43 17.21 4.55
C GLN A 33 9.38 15.68 4.69
N LEU A 34 8.63 15.13 5.65
CA LEU A 34 8.44 13.69 5.79
C LEU A 34 7.83 13.07 4.53
N ASN A 35 6.91 13.80 3.88
CA ASN A 35 6.34 13.38 2.60
C ASN A 35 7.38 13.31 1.47
N ALA A 36 8.41 14.15 1.51
CA ALA A 36 9.50 14.09 0.53
C ALA A 36 10.36 12.83 0.70
N PHE A 37 10.64 12.39 1.93
CA PHE A 37 11.35 11.14 2.18
C PHE A 37 10.55 9.93 1.67
N TRP A 38 9.26 9.86 2.00
CA TRP A 38 8.38 8.83 1.49
C TRP A 38 8.27 8.85 -0.05
N GLY A 39 8.02 10.02 -0.65
CA GLY A 39 7.90 10.20 -2.09
C GLY A 39 9.17 9.82 -2.85
N THR A 40 10.34 10.24 -2.34
CA THR A 40 11.64 9.86 -2.91
C THR A 40 11.83 8.34 -2.88
N GLY A 41 11.56 7.71 -1.73
CA GLY A 41 11.60 6.25 -1.62
C GLY A 41 10.66 5.58 -2.62
N THR A 42 9.45 6.11 -2.80
CA THR A 42 8.44 5.56 -3.73
C THR A 42 8.93 5.62 -5.18
N LEU A 43 9.53 6.74 -5.62
CA LEU A 43 10.08 6.87 -6.96
C LEU A 43 11.19 5.84 -7.22
N PHE A 44 12.15 5.72 -6.30
CA PHE A 44 13.21 4.70 -6.41
C PHE A 44 12.64 3.28 -6.34
N GLY A 45 11.65 3.04 -5.48
CA GLY A 45 10.97 1.77 -5.36
C GLY A 45 10.28 1.34 -6.65
N ILE A 46 9.53 2.25 -7.31
CA ILE A 46 8.89 1.98 -8.61
C ILE A 46 9.95 1.65 -9.66
N ALA A 47 10.99 2.47 -9.78
CA ALA A 47 12.03 2.27 -10.79
C ALA A 47 12.77 0.94 -10.57
N ALA A 48 13.30 0.70 -9.38
CA ALA A 48 14.02 -0.54 -9.06
C ALA A 48 13.14 -1.78 -9.26
N THR A 49 11.87 -1.69 -8.89
CA THR A 49 10.93 -2.79 -9.03
C THR A 49 10.59 -3.08 -10.49
N GLY A 50 10.31 -2.04 -11.27
CA GLY A 50 9.97 -2.20 -12.70
C GLY A 50 11.12 -2.80 -13.49
N PHE A 51 12.34 -2.30 -13.29
CA PHE A 51 13.50 -2.74 -14.07
C PHE A 51 14.18 -4.02 -13.55
N MET A 52 14.16 -4.26 -12.25
CA MET A 52 14.96 -5.34 -11.64
C MET A 52 14.14 -6.45 -10.99
N LEU A 53 13.13 -6.11 -10.17
CA LEU A 53 12.42 -7.13 -9.39
C LEU A 53 11.38 -7.87 -10.24
N ILE A 54 10.51 -7.16 -10.93
CA ILE A 54 9.43 -7.78 -11.72
C ILE A 54 9.96 -8.77 -12.74
N PRO A 55 11.02 -8.47 -13.54
CA PRO A 55 11.55 -9.41 -14.51
C PRO A 55 12.14 -10.68 -13.89
N ARG A 56 12.68 -10.59 -12.66
CA ARG A 56 13.36 -11.71 -11.99
C ARG A 56 12.45 -12.55 -11.11
N VAL A 57 11.54 -11.91 -10.40
CA VAL A 57 10.76 -12.54 -9.32
C VAL A 57 9.31 -12.75 -9.72
N GLY A 58 8.81 -11.95 -10.68
CA GLY A 58 7.43 -11.94 -11.13
C GLY A 58 6.54 -11.00 -10.32
N LYS A 59 5.44 -10.55 -10.93
CA LYS A 59 4.58 -9.45 -10.45
C LYS A 59 3.91 -9.76 -9.11
N GLN A 60 3.30 -10.95 -8.98
CA GLN A 60 2.59 -11.35 -7.76
C GLN A 60 3.52 -11.48 -6.55
N LYS A 61 4.67 -12.13 -6.73
CA LYS A 61 5.65 -12.27 -5.65
C LYS A 61 6.24 -10.92 -5.25
N THR A 62 6.52 -10.06 -6.21
CA THR A 62 7.01 -8.70 -5.96
C THR A 62 6.03 -7.89 -5.11
N THR A 63 4.73 -7.93 -5.44
CA THR A 63 3.68 -7.29 -4.64
C THR A 63 3.64 -7.86 -3.22
N LYS A 64 3.72 -9.17 -3.04
CA LYS A 64 3.78 -9.81 -1.71
C LYS A 64 4.98 -9.34 -0.89
N TYR A 65 6.16 -9.33 -1.49
CA TYR A 65 7.38 -8.85 -0.81
C TYR A 65 7.28 -7.37 -0.44
N GLY A 66 6.68 -6.55 -1.31
CA GLY A 66 6.40 -5.16 -1.01
C GLY A 66 5.49 -4.99 0.21
N CYS A 67 4.41 -5.76 0.31
CA CYS A 67 3.51 -5.74 1.47
C CYS A 67 4.20 -6.21 2.77
N ILE A 68 5.03 -7.25 2.70
CA ILE A 68 5.83 -7.72 3.86
C ILE A 68 6.82 -6.63 4.27
N PHE A 69 7.49 -6.01 3.32
CA PHE A 69 8.43 -4.92 3.59
C PHE A 69 7.73 -3.70 4.20
N ALA A 70 6.55 -3.32 3.71
CA ALA A 70 5.73 -2.28 4.31
C ALA A 70 5.32 -2.61 5.76
N THR A 71 4.98 -3.87 6.04
CA THR A 71 4.69 -4.35 7.40
C THR A 71 5.88 -4.11 8.34
N ILE A 72 7.09 -4.45 7.89
CA ILE A 72 8.32 -4.21 8.66
C ILE A 72 8.52 -2.70 8.89
N CYS A 73 8.29 -1.87 7.87
CA CYS A 73 8.41 -0.43 8.00
C CYS A 73 7.40 0.16 8.99
N PHE A 74 6.17 -0.34 9.07
CA PHE A 74 5.22 0.10 10.10
C PHE A 74 5.72 -0.25 11.52
N ILE A 75 6.34 -1.39 11.70
CA ILE A 75 6.97 -1.76 12.98
C ILE A 75 8.14 -0.80 13.30
N LEU A 76 8.96 -0.46 12.31
CA LEU A 76 10.05 0.52 12.48
C LEU A 76 9.53 1.91 12.83
N LEU A 77 8.41 2.36 12.25
CA LEU A 77 7.76 3.62 12.61
C LEU A 77 7.26 3.62 14.06
N ILE A 78 6.73 2.50 14.56
CA ILE A 78 6.38 2.34 15.97
C ILE A 78 7.64 2.50 16.84
N PHE A 79 8.74 1.81 16.52
CA PHE A 79 10.00 1.95 17.26
C PHE A 79 10.56 3.37 17.21
N ALA A 80 10.48 4.05 16.05
CA ALA A 80 10.88 5.44 15.93
C ALA A 80 10.08 6.34 16.88
N GLY A 81 8.77 6.11 17.00
CA GLY A 81 7.92 6.84 17.96
C GLY A 81 8.34 6.65 19.42
N PHE A 82 8.70 5.42 19.82
CA PHE A 82 9.17 5.14 21.19
C PHE A 82 10.56 5.72 21.47
N SER A 83 11.46 5.74 20.48
CA SER A 83 12.81 6.30 20.64
C SER A 83 12.84 7.83 20.50
N ALA A 84 11.78 8.44 19.95
CA ALA A 84 11.71 9.86 19.59
C ALA A 84 12.89 10.31 18.67
N ASP A 85 13.47 9.38 17.90
CA ASP A 85 14.59 9.65 16.99
C ASP A 85 14.09 10.05 15.61
N GLN A 86 14.30 11.32 15.25
CA GLN A 86 13.93 11.88 13.96
C GLN A 86 14.69 11.24 12.80
N SER A 87 15.92 10.77 13.00
CA SER A 87 16.71 10.11 11.96
C SER A 87 16.13 8.74 11.64
N LEU A 88 15.72 8.00 12.67
CA LEU A 88 15.05 6.72 12.51
C LEU A 88 13.68 6.89 11.82
N LEU A 89 12.92 7.94 12.17
CA LEU A 89 11.66 8.26 11.50
C LEU A 89 11.87 8.51 9.99
N LYS A 90 12.81 9.39 9.62
CA LYS A 90 13.10 9.72 8.22
C LYS A 90 13.57 8.51 7.41
N SER A 91 14.46 7.70 7.99
CA SER A 91 14.93 6.46 7.36
C SER A 91 13.80 5.44 7.18
N SER A 92 12.96 5.26 8.20
CA SER A 92 11.81 4.36 8.13
C SER A 92 10.83 4.79 7.05
N LEU A 93 10.60 6.09 6.87
CA LEU A 93 9.75 6.64 5.81
C LEU A 93 10.36 6.44 4.41
N LEU A 94 11.67 6.57 4.28
CA LEU A 94 12.35 6.29 3.01
C LEU A 94 12.18 4.80 2.62
N PHE A 95 12.39 3.89 3.57
CA PHE A 95 12.18 2.45 3.35
C PHE A 95 10.70 2.12 3.11
N PHE A 96 9.80 2.77 3.82
CA PHE A 96 8.37 2.63 3.58
C PHE A 96 7.98 3.14 2.17
N GLY A 97 8.62 4.22 1.71
CA GLY A 97 8.49 4.69 0.33
C GLY A 97 8.95 3.62 -0.68
N LEU A 98 10.11 3.01 -0.47
CA LEU A 98 10.58 1.89 -1.31
C LEU A 98 9.57 0.74 -1.35
N ALA A 99 9.04 0.33 -0.19
CA ALA A 99 7.99 -0.70 -0.11
C ALA A 99 6.72 -0.29 -0.86
N SER A 100 6.28 0.97 -0.72
CA SER A 100 5.13 1.54 -1.43
C SER A 100 5.33 1.51 -2.95
N GLY A 101 6.54 1.85 -3.42
CA GLY A 101 6.91 1.76 -4.83
C GLY A 101 6.89 0.33 -5.36
N MET A 102 7.37 -0.64 -4.56
CA MET A 102 7.29 -2.07 -4.90
C MET A 102 5.84 -2.54 -5.04
N ILE A 103 4.99 -2.17 -4.10
CA ILE A 103 3.56 -2.51 -4.11
C ILE A 103 2.89 -1.90 -5.32
N THR A 104 3.10 -0.61 -5.57
CA THR A 104 2.49 0.13 -6.67
C THR A 104 2.87 -0.46 -8.03
N ALA A 105 4.17 -0.65 -8.30
CA ALA A 105 4.63 -1.22 -9.56
C ALA A 105 4.17 -2.67 -9.74
N GLY A 106 4.24 -3.49 -8.70
CA GLY A 106 3.82 -4.89 -8.73
C GLY A 106 2.32 -5.04 -8.93
N ALA A 107 1.50 -4.32 -8.16
CA ALA A 107 0.04 -4.39 -8.24
C ALA A 107 -0.49 -3.84 -9.57
N THR A 108 0.05 -2.71 -10.06
CA THR A 108 -0.34 -2.16 -11.38
C THR A 108 0.05 -3.10 -12.52
N SER A 109 1.25 -3.69 -12.46
CA SER A 109 1.66 -4.68 -13.45
C SER A 109 0.81 -5.95 -13.42
N LEU A 110 0.37 -6.37 -12.22
CA LEU A 110 -0.54 -7.49 -12.06
C LEU A 110 -1.94 -7.16 -12.61
N MET A 111 -2.43 -5.93 -12.34
CA MET A 111 -3.68 -5.45 -12.91
C MET A 111 -3.69 -5.53 -14.44
N LEU A 112 -2.63 -5.03 -15.08
CA LEU A 112 -2.53 -5.08 -16.54
C LEU A 112 -2.53 -6.51 -17.09
N ASP A 113 -1.96 -7.47 -16.37
CA ASP A 113 -1.99 -8.88 -16.74
C ASP A 113 -3.39 -9.52 -16.62
N LEU A 114 -4.22 -8.99 -15.74
CA LEU A 114 -5.60 -9.45 -15.53
C LEU A 114 -6.61 -8.70 -16.40
N THR A 115 -6.15 -7.78 -17.24
CA THR A 115 -6.99 -6.95 -18.11
C THR A 115 -7.06 -7.56 -19.51
N ALA A 116 -8.26 -7.87 -19.97
CA ALA A 116 -8.51 -8.25 -21.37
C ALA A 116 -8.68 -6.99 -22.22
N ALA A 117 -8.23 -7.02 -23.48
CA ALA A 117 -8.24 -5.85 -24.36
C ALA A 117 -9.66 -5.29 -24.56
N GLU A 118 -10.65 -6.17 -24.70
CA GLU A 118 -12.05 -5.83 -24.98
C GLU A 118 -12.74 -5.14 -23.80
N THR A 119 -12.30 -5.41 -22.55
CA THR A 119 -12.88 -4.86 -21.32
C THR A 119 -11.92 -3.94 -20.56
N ALA A 120 -10.82 -3.53 -21.20
CA ALA A 120 -9.73 -2.80 -20.55
C ALA A 120 -10.22 -1.51 -19.87
N GLY A 121 -11.03 -0.70 -20.55
CA GLY A 121 -11.54 0.55 -19.99
C GLY A 121 -12.37 0.33 -18.72
N THR A 122 -13.28 -0.63 -18.74
CA THR A 122 -14.14 -0.96 -17.59
C THR A 122 -13.31 -1.50 -16.42
N PHE A 123 -12.35 -2.39 -16.69
CA PHE A 123 -11.52 -2.99 -15.65
C PHE A 123 -10.58 -1.97 -15.00
N ILE A 124 -9.92 -1.12 -15.80
CA ILE A 124 -9.05 -0.04 -15.29
C ILE A 124 -9.88 0.99 -14.50
N GLY A 125 -11.08 1.33 -15.00
CA GLY A 125 -12.00 2.23 -14.29
C GLY A 125 -12.45 1.66 -12.94
N ALA A 126 -12.85 0.39 -12.88
CA ALA A 126 -13.23 -0.29 -11.64
C ALA A 126 -12.05 -0.40 -10.66
N TRP A 127 -10.84 -0.65 -11.15
CA TRP A 127 -9.62 -0.65 -10.34
C TRP A 127 -9.35 0.74 -9.74
N GLY A 128 -9.40 1.80 -10.56
CA GLY A 128 -9.22 3.18 -10.11
C GLY A 128 -10.28 3.61 -9.09
N LEU A 129 -11.54 3.25 -9.32
CA LEU A 129 -12.63 3.51 -8.38
C LEU A 129 -12.40 2.79 -7.03
N SER A 130 -12.00 1.51 -7.07
CA SER A 130 -11.66 0.75 -5.87
C SER A 130 -10.54 1.40 -5.07
N GLN A 131 -9.50 1.90 -5.77
CA GLN A 131 -8.41 2.63 -5.10
C GLN A 131 -8.87 3.96 -4.52
N ALA A 132 -9.69 4.73 -5.22
CA ALA A 132 -10.21 6.00 -4.73
C ALA A 132 -11.07 5.82 -3.46
N ILE A 133 -11.98 4.84 -3.47
CA ILE A 133 -12.79 4.48 -2.31
C ILE A 133 -11.89 4.02 -1.14
N ALA A 134 -10.92 3.15 -1.40
CA ALA A 134 -10.00 2.67 -0.38
C ALA A 134 -9.17 3.79 0.25
N ARG A 135 -8.69 4.77 -0.53
CA ARG A 135 -7.96 5.95 -0.01
C ARG A 135 -8.86 6.84 0.84
N GLY A 136 -10.08 7.12 0.38
CA GLY A 136 -11.04 7.90 1.16
C GLY A 136 -11.35 7.22 2.51
N LEU A 137 -11.62 5.92 2.50
CA LEU A 137 -11.82 5.13 3.71
C LEU A 137 -10.57 5.09 4.60
N ALA A 138 -9.38 4.98 4.01
CA ALA A 138 -8.12 4.96 4.75
C ALA A 138 -7.93 6.24 5.56
N THR A 139 -8.18 7.40 4.96
CA THR A 139 -8.08 8.70 5.65
C THR A 139 -9.03 8.77 6.83
N VAL A 140 -10.30 8.39 6.63
CA VAL A 140 -11.32 8.41 7.69
C VAL A 140 -10.96 7.42 8.81
N LEU A 141 -10.59 6.18 8.45
CA LEU A 141 -10.25 5.15 9.42
C LEU A 141 -8.95 5.50 10.19
N GLY A 142 -7.94 6.05 9.50
CA GLY A 142 -6.71 6.49 10.14
C GLY A 142 -6.96 7.52 11.23
N GLY A 143 -7.73 8.57 10.92
CA GLY A 143 -8.14 9.58 11.89
C GLY A 143 -9.04 9.04 13.01
N THR A 144 -9.98 8.15 12.68
CA THR A 144 -10.88 7.54 13.67
C THR A 144 -10.12 6.65 14.65
N ILE A 145 -9.24 5.77 14.16
CA ILE A 145 -8.43 4.89 15.01
C ILE A 145 -7.48 5.72 15.90
N LEU A 146 -6.90 6.79 15.35
CA LEU A 146 -6.07 7.70 16.13
C LEU A 146 -6.87 8.35 17.26
N ASN A 147 -8.08 8.86 16.97
CA ASN A 147 -8.93 9.45 18.00
C ASN A 147 -9.32 8.44 19.09
N ILE A 148 -9.68 7.22 18.71
CA ILE A 148 -9.93 6.13 19.65
C ILE A 148 -8.68 5.87 20.49
N GLY A 149 -7.51 5.79 19.85
CA GLY A 149 -6.22 5.62 20.55
C GLY A 149 -5.93 6.73 21.56
N LYS A 150 -6.21 8.00 21.21
CA LYS A 150 -6.03 9.16 22.09
C LYS A 150 -7.00 9.14 23.30
N VAL A 151 -8.17 8.52 23.18
CA VAL A 151 -9.12 8.36 24.30
C VAL A 151 -8.66 7.23 25.23
N ILE A 152 -8.13 6.15 24.66
CA ILE A 152 -7.72 4.96 25.44
C ILE A 152 -6.34 5.15 26.09
N PHE A 153 -5.42 5.76 25.40
CA PHE A 153 -4.03 5.90 25.82
C PHE A 153 -3.70 7.35 26.20
N SER A 154 -3.11 7.55 27.37
CA SER A 154 -2.62 8.87 27.80
C SER A 154 -1.37 9.32 27.03
N SER A 155 -0.67 8.40 26.37
CA SER A 155 0.55 8.70 25.60
C SER A 155 0.24 8.83 24.10
N PRO A 156 0.62 9.95 23.45
CA PRO A 156 0.46 10.10 22.03
C PRO A 156 1.13 8.98 21.22
N VAL A 157 2.31 8.53 21.62
CA VAL A 157 3.07 7.46 20.96
C VAL A 157 2.24 6.18 20.83
N LEU A 158 1.53 5.80 21.90
CA LEU A 158 0.68 4.60 21.89
C LEU A 158 -0.52 4.75 20.96
N ALA A 159 -1.12 5.93 20.90
CA ALA A 159 -2.24 6.20 20.01
C ALA A 159 -1.84 6.07 18.52
N TYR A 160 -0.68 6.63 18.14
CA TYR A 160 -0.14 6.48 16.79
C TYR A 160 0.31 5.04 16.50
N SER A 161 0.93 4.38 17.49
CA SER A 161 1.34 2.97 17.37
C SER A 161 0.16 2.04 17.08
N LEU A 162 -1.01 2.32 17.65
CA LEU A 162 -2.24 1.58 17.34
C LEU A 162 -2.59 1.65 15.85
N VAL A 163 -2.50 2.83 15.23
CA VAL A 163 -2.78 2.99 13.80
C VAL A 163 -1.78 2.22 12.95
N PHE A 164 -0.48 2.35 13.25
CA PHE A 164 0.56 1.59 12.51
C PHE A 164 0.42 0.08 12.69
N LEU A 165 0.00 -0.38 13.87
CA LEU A 165 -0.28 -1.80 14.11
C LEU A 165 -1.45 -2.29 13.25
N VAL A 166 -2.54 -1.55 13.17
CA VAL A 166 -3.69 -1.88 12.31
C VAL A 166 -3.27 -1.93 10.83
N GLN A 167 -2.45 -0.99 10.39
CA GLN A 167 -1.89 -1.00 9.03
C GLN A 167 -1.02 -2.24 8.78
N ALA A 168 -0.14 -2.60 9.72
CA ALA A 168 0.69 -3.79 9.63
C ALA A 168 -0.15 -5.08 9.51
N LEU A 169 -1.17 -5.21 10.35
CA LEU A 169 -2.12 -6.34 10.29
C LEU A 169 -2.90 -6.36 8.97
N GLY A 170 -3.33 -5.20 8.50
CA GLY A 170 -4.00 -5.07 7.20
C GLY A 170 -3.11 -5.47 6.02
N MET A 171 -1.81 -5.15 6.06
CA MET A 171 -0.84 -5.61 5.05
C MET A 171 -0.63 -7.13 5.07
N ILE A 172 -0.57 -7.74 6.26
CA ILE A 172 -0.50 -9.20 6.41
C ILE A 172 -1.75 -9.85 5.81
N LEU A 173 -2.92 -9.30 6.10
CA LEU A 173 -4.18 -9.76 5.50
C LEU A 173 -4.18 -9.60 3.98
N ALA A 174 -3.65 -8.49 3.46
CA ALA A 174 -3.52 -8.28 2.02
C ALA A 174 -2.61 -9.32 1.36
N VAL A 175 -1.49 -9.70 2.00
CA VAL A 175 -0.61 -10.79 1.54
C VAL A 175 -1.35 -12.12 1.51
N TRP A 176 -2.13 -12.41 2.56
CA TRP A 176 -2.92 -13.65 2.63
C TRP A 176 -3.98 -13.68 1.52
N LEU A 177 -4.72 -12.59 1.32
CA LEU A 177 -5.71 -12.46 0.24
C LEU A 177 -5.06 -12.60 -1.15
N LEU A 178 -3.90 -11.96 -1.36
CA LEU A 178 -3.16 -12.07 -2.62
C LEU A 178 -2.65 -13.51 -2.86
N SER A 179 -2.41 -14.27 -1.79
CA SER A 179 -2.01 -15.68 -1.91
C SER A 179 -3.12 -16.58 -2.43
N ARG A 180 -4.37 -16.15 -2.30
CA ARG A 180 -5.56 -16.87 -2.78
C ARG A 180 -5.90 -16.56 -4.24
N VAL A 181 -5.22 -15.57 -4.84
CA VAL A 181 -5.45 -15.20 -6.25
C VAL A 181 -4.63 -16.12 -7.14
N ASP A 182 -5.30 -16.98 -7.89
CA ASP A 182 -4.66 -17.76 -8.96
C ASP A 182 -4.72 -16.98 -10.29
N VAL A 183 -3.57 -16.39 -10.63
CA VAL A 183 -3.43 -15.60 -11.86
C VAL A 183 -3.50 -16.49 -13.12
N LYS A 184 -3.10 -17.77 -13.02
CA LYS A 184 -3.12 -18.69 -14.17
C LYS A 184 -4.55 -19.08 -14.51
N GLU A 185 -5.30 -19.52 -13.51
CA GLU A 185 -6.73 -19.87 -13.65
C GLU A 185 -7.54 -18.70 -14.20
N PHE A 186 -7.30 -17.48 -13.71
CA PHE A 186 -7.97 -16.28 -14.23
C PHE A 186 -7.67 -16.04 -15.72
N LYS A 187 -6.39 -16.17 -16.13
CA LYS A 187 -6.00 -15.99 -17.55
C LYS A 187 -6.60 -17.07 -18.46
N GLU A 188 -6.67 -18.30 -18.00
CA GLU A 188 -7.26 -19.42 -18.74
C GLU A 188 -8.77 -19.22 -18.91
N ASN A 189 -9.48 -18.86 -17.85
CA ASN A 189 -10.91 -18.58 -17.87
C ASN A 189 -11.25 -17.38 -18.74
N ALA A 190 -10.46 -16.30 -18.68
CA ALA A 190 -10.64 -15.12 -19.53
C ALA A 190 -10.45 -15.47 -21.03
N ARG A 191 -9.40 -16.26 -21.36
CA ARG A 191 -9.18 -16.73 -22.73
C ARG A 191 -10.30 -17.65 -23.24
N ALA A 192 -10.80 -18.53 -22.39
CA ALA A 192 -11.91 -19.41 -22.73
C ALA A 192 -13.20 -18.62 -23.00
N ALA A 193 -13.50 -17.61 -22.17
CA ALA A 193 -14.64 -16.74 -22.38
C ALA A 193 -14.56 -15.96 -23.70
N ILE A 194 -13.39 -15.39 -24.00
CA ILE A 194 -13.16 -14.67 -25.28
C ILE A 194 -13.31 -15.62 -26.49
N ALA A 195 -12.75 -16.83 -26.41
CA ALA A 195 -12.88 -17.81 -27.48
C ALA A 195 -14.33 -18.23 -27.73
N THR A 196 -15.17 -18.25 -26.70
CA THR A 196 -16.60 -18.58 -26.82
C THR A 196 -17.37 -17.44 -27.49
N VAL A 197 -17.06 -16.19 -27.17
CA VAL A 197 -17.67 -15.00 -27.80
C VAL A 197 -17.32 -14.93 -29.30
N ILE A 198 -16.03 -15.10 -29.63
CA ILE A 198 -15.57 -15.09 -31.03
C ILE A 198 -16.22 -16.22 -31.85
N LYS A 199 -16.43 -17.40 -31.27
CA LYS A 199 -17.15 -18.49 -31.95
C LYS A 199 -18.63 -18.20 -32.16
N GLY A 200 -19.27 -17.53 -31.22
CA GLY A 200 -20.69 -17.15 -31.31
C GLY A 200 -20.98 -15.98 -32.27
N GLU A 201 -19.97 -15.21 -32.66
CA GLU A 201 -20.13 -14.14 -33.66
C GLU A 201 -19.89 -14.64 -35.12
N ILE A 202 -19.43 -15.88 -35.31
CA ILE A 202 -19.12 -16.47 -36.63
C ILE A 202 -20.28 -17.39 -37.10
N ASP A 203 -21.19 -17.77 -36.26
CA ASP A 203 -22.41 -18.54 -36.58
C ASP A 203 -23.62 -17.59 -36.69
#